data_38b584c20bc6f5b15da13d2876238e29
#
_entry.id   38b584c20bc6f5b15da13d2876238e29
#
_cell.length_a   1.000
_cell.length_b   1.000
_cell.length_c   1.000
_cell.angle_alpha   90.00
_cell.angle_beta   90.00
_cell.angle_gamma   90.00
#
_symmetry.space_group_name_H-M   'P 1'
#
loop_
_entity.id
_entity.type
_entity.pdbx_description
1 polymer ?
#
loop_
_entity_poly.entity_id
_entity_poly.type
_entity_poly.pdbx_seq_one_letter_code
_entity_poly.pdbx_strand_id
1 'polypeptide(L)'
;MRHPIATLHMENGADIVIELLPESAPNTVNSFLFAASHGYLDHHAIERIVPGNWVDMSYTAFGHKETQYLIPNEFSLNPEVEPLDSHPGCVCMGGYGEAGLASCEFFFPLRDCPDHKGVYPV
;
A
#
# COMPACT_ATOMS: atom_id res chain seq x y z
N MET A 1 13.49 15.41 -5.92
CA MET A 1 13.64 13.94 -6.00
C MET A 1 12.73 13.39 -7.10
N ARG A 2 13.25 12.46 -7.89
CA ARG A 2 12.42 11.78 -8.88
C ARG A 2 11.63 10.66 -8.18
N HIS A 3 10.31 10.68 -8.34
CA HIS A 3 9.46 9.65 -7.74
C HIS A 3 9.39 8.40 -8.63
N PRO A 4 9.53 7.20 -8.05
CA PRO A 4 9.29 5.97 -8.80
C PRO A 4 7.82 5.88 -9.22
N ILE A 5 7.59 5.27 -10.39
CA ILE A 5 6.25 5.04 -10.91
C ILE A 5 6.01 3.53 -10.98
N ALA A 6 4.90 3.08 -10.43
CA ALA A 6 4.44 1.71 -10.54
C ALA A 6 3.18 1.68 -11.39
N THR A 7 3.07 0.69 -12.28
CA THR A 7 1.89 0.51 -13.11
C THR A 7 1.30 -0.88 -12.87
N LEU A 8 0.01 -0.91 -12.49
CA LEU A 8 -0.74 -2.15 -12.39
C LEU A 8 -1.44 -2.41 -13.72
N HIS A 9 -1.02 -3.48 -14.40
CA HIS A 9 -1.65 -3.90 -15.66
C HIS A 9 -2.81 -4.83 -15.32
N MET A 10 -4.03 -4.35 -15.55
CA MET A 10 -5.23 -5.11 -15.23
C MET A 10 -5.60 -6.07 -16.35
N GLU A 11 -6.30 -7.16 -16.01
CA GLU A 11 -6.69 -8.21 -16.95
C GLU A 11 -7.51 -7.66 -18.14
N ASN A 12 -8.32 -6.63 -17.88
CA ASN A 12 -9.16 -6.02 -18.92
C ASN A 12 -8.38 -5.05 -19.85
N GLY A 13 -7.06 -4.95 -19.67
CA GLY A 13 -6.21 -4.07 -20.46
C GLY A 13 -6.06 -2.65 -19.92
N ALA A 14 -6.75 -2.32 -18.83
CA ALA A 14 -6.61 -1.02 -18.18
C ALA A 14 -5.34 -0.97 -17.32
N ASP A 15 -4.79 0.23 -17.15
CA ASP A 15 -3.62 0.47 -16.31
C ASP A 15 -4.00 1.38 -15.14
N ILE A 16 -3.49 1.06 -13.96
CA ILE A 16 -3.52 1.95 -12.79
C ILE A 16 -2.08 2.40 -12.56
N VAL A 17 -1.85 3.69 -12.67
CA VAL A 17 -0.51 4.28 -12.51
C VAL A 17 -0.40 4.90 -11.13
N ILE A 18 0.64 4.52 -10.39
CA ILE A 18 0.87 4.96 -9.03
C ILE A 18 2.21 5.68 -8.96
N GLU A 19 2.20 6.91 -8.44
CA GLU A 19 3.41 7.63 -8.08
C GLU A 19 3.75 7.32 -6.62
N LEU A 20 4.95 6.82 -6.40
CA LEU A 20 5.43 6.46 -5.06
C LEU A 20 6.16 7.64 -4.44
N LEU A 21 5.92 7.88 -3.16
CA LEU A 21 6.41 9.06 -2.43
C LEU A 21 7.43 8.66 -1.35
N PRO A 22 8.70 8.41 -1.72
CA PRO A 22 9.69 7.92 -0.74
C PRO A 22 9.99 8.89 0.39
N GLU A 23 9.80 10.19 0.18
CA GLU A 23 9.99 11.20 1.23
C GLU A 23 8.91 11.11 2.32
N SER A 24 7.74 10.57 1.99
CA SER A 24 6.63 10.43 2.95
C SER A 24 6.56 9.04 3.58
N ALA A 25 7.10 8.03 2.91
CA ALA A 25 7.04 6.65 3.38
C ALA A 25 8.23 5.84 2.84
N PRO A 26 9.47 6.15 3.26
CA PRO A 26 10.66 5.54 2.66
C PRO A 26 10.72 4.02 2.80
N ASN A 27 10.37 3.47 3.96
CA ASN A 27 10.42 2.02 4.17
C ASN A 27 9.27 1.31 3.46
N THR A 28 8.09 1.93 3.46
CA THR A 28 6.91 1.41 2.76
C THR A 28 7.16 1.33 1.26
N VAL A 29 7.71 2.41 0.68
CA VAL A 29 8.06 2.45 -0.75
C VAL A 29 9.12 1.40 -1.07
N ASN A 30 10.14 1.28 -0.23
CA ASN A 30 11.20 0.30 -0.43
C ASN A 30 10.66 -1.13 -0.39
N SER A 31 9.77 -1.44 0.54
CA SER A 31 9.12 -2.74 0.64
C SER A 31 8.28 -3.04 -0.60
N PHE A 32 7.50 -2.06 -1.05
CA PHE A 32 6.67 -2.20 -2.25
C PHE A 32 7.53 -2.45 -3.50
N LEU A 33 8.59 -1.68 -3.67
CA LEU A 33 9.51 -1.83 -4.81
C LEU A 33 10.20 -3.20 -4.80
N PHE A 34 10.60 -3.66 -3.62
CA PHE A 34 11.18 -4.99 -3.48
C PHE A 34 10.22 -6.07 -3.96
N ALA A 35 8.98 -6.07 -3.46
CA ALA A 35 7.98 -7.06 -3.84
C ALA A 35 7.63 -6.98 -5.33
N ALA A 36 7.46 -5.78 -5.85
CA ALA A 36 7.11 -5.56 -7.26
C ALA A 36 8.24 -6.01 -8.20
N SER A 37 9.50 -5.68 -7.88
CA SER A 37 10.64 -6.00 -8.73
C SER A 37 10.95 -7.50 -8.77
N HIS A 38 10.52 -8.24 -7.76
CA HIS A 38 10.66 -9.70 -7.71
C HIS A 38 9.45 -10.44 -8.29
N GLY A 39 8.46 -9.72 -8.81
CA GLY A 39 7.26 -10.34 -9.37
C GLY A 39 6.30 -10.90 -8.34
N TYR A 40 6.47 -10.59 -7.07
CA TYR A 40 5.64 -11.16 -6.00
C TYR A 40 4.23 -10.61 -5.96
N LEU A 41 3.99 -9.48 -6.62
CA LEU A 41 2.66 -8.86 -6.70
C LEU A 41 1.92 -9.21 -8.00
N ASP A 42 2.52 -10.02 -8.87
CA ASP A 42 1.93 -10.38 -10.15
C ASP A 42 0.84 -11.45 -10.00
N HIS A 43 -0.12 -11.46 -10.93
CA HIS A 43 -1.13 -12.50 -11.09
C HIS A 43 -2.04 -12.73 -9.88
N HIS A 44 -2.43 -11.67 -9.19
CA HIS A 44 -3.39 -11.80 -8.10
C HIS A 44 -4.64 -10.96 -8.36
N ALA A 45 -5.68 -11.23 -7.60
CA ALA A 45 -6.96 -10.57 -7.74
C ALA A 45 -7.18 -9.53 -6.65
N ILE A 46 -8.01 -8.54 -6.94
CA ILE A 46 -8.58 -7.69 -5.90
C ILE A 46 -9.48 -8.58 -5.06
N GLU A 47 -9.13 -8.73 -3.79
CA GLU A 47 -9.75 -9.72 -2.93
C GLU A 47 -11.05 -9.24 -2.31
N ARG A 48 -11.13 -7.95 -2.00
CA ARG A 48 -12.28 -7.42 -1.28
C ARG A 48 -12.62 -6.00 -1.72
N ILE A 49 -13.92 -5.77 -1.86
CA ILE A 49 -14.48 -4.43 -2.05
C ILE A 49 -15.42 -4.16 -0.88
N VAL A 50 -15.16 -3.10 -0.13
CA VAL A 50 -16.04 -2.61 0.93
C VAL A 50 -16.75 -1.39 0.36
N PRO A 51 -18.03 -1.51 -0.08
CA PRO A 51 -18.69 -0.44 -0.81
C PRO A 51 -18.71 0.88 -0.05
N GLY A 52 -18.30 1.96 -0.75
CA GLY A 52 -18.24 3.29 -0.16
C GLY A 52 -17.06 3.55 0.76
N ASN A 53 -16.22 2.55 1.04
CA ASN A 53 -15.09 2.68 1.96
C ASN A 53 -13.75 2.48 1.25
N TRP A 54 -13.47 1.29 0.76
CA TRP A 54 -12.20 1.01 0.08
C TRP A 54 -12.26 -0.27 -0.76
N VAL A 55 -11.21 -0.43 -1.56
CA VAL A 55 -10.91 -1.66 -2.31
C VAL A 55 -9.58 -2.16 -1.82
N ASP A 56 -9.50 -3.40 -1.35
CA ASP A 56 -8.26 -3.92 -0.78
C ASP A 56 -7.97 -5.36 -1.20
N MET A 57 -6.80 -5.82 -0.80
CA MET A 57 -6.34 -7.18 -0.96
C MET A 57 -5.46 -7.56 0.23
N SER A 58 -5.59 -8.80 0.69
CA SER A 58 -4.79 -9.32 1.78
C SER A 58 -3.39 -9.68 1.29
N TYR A 59 -2.39 -9.60 2.17
CA TYR A 59 -1.04 -10.04 1.85
C TYR A 59 -0.98 -11.53 1.46
N THR A 60 -1.94 -12.32 1.87
CA THR A 60 -2.05 -13.72 1.48
C THR A 60 -2.61 -13.90 0.08
N ALA A 61 -3.26 -12.87 -0.48
CA ALA A 61 -3.83 -12.93 -1.82
C ALA A 61 -2.78 -13.01 -2.92
N PHE A 62 -1.55 -12.63 -2.64
CA PHE A 62 -0.46 -12.67 -3.62
C PHE A 62 0.06 -14.08 -3.89
N GLY A 63 -0.30 -15.07 -3.06
CA GLY A 63 0.07 -16.45 -3.29
C GLY A 63 1.54 -16.77 -3.12
N HIS A 64 2.33 -15.82 -2.66
CA HIS A 64 3.77 -15.97 -2.44
C HIS A 64 4.09 -15.93 -0.95
N LYS A 65 4.85 -16.89 -0.49
CA LYS A 65 5.32 -16.95 0.88
C LYS A 65 6.13 -15.71 1.27
N GLU A 66 6.87 -15.18 0.31
CA GLU A 66 7.74 -14.02 0.46
C GLU A 66 6.98 -12.72 0.74
N THR A 67 5.68 -12.67 0.44
CA THR A 67 4.83 -11.51 0.74
C THR A 67 4.15 -11.59 2.10
N GLN A 68 4.27 -12.73 2.78
CA GLN A 68 3.62 -12.96 4.07
C GLN A 68 4.53 -12.53 5.23
N TYR A 69 4.88 -11.24 5.26
CA TYR A 69 5.75 -10.67 6.28
C TYR A 69 5.12 -9.43 6.90
N LEU A 70 5.59 -9.08 8.08
CA LEU A 70 5.22 -7.85 8.77
C LEU A 70 6.49 -7.07 9.07
N ILE A 71 6.43 -5.77 8.86
CA ILE A 71 7.51 -4.84 9.20
C ILE A 71 6.98 -3.78 10.15
N PRO A 72 7.84 -3.11 10.91
CA PRO A 72 7.40 -1.95 11.68
C PRO A 72 6.81 -0.89 10.74
N ASN A 73 5.71 -0.27 11.17
CA ASN A 73 5.04 0.76 10.40
C ASN A 73 5.97 1.96 10.20
N GLU A 74 5.77 2.70 9.11
CA GLU A 74 6.55 3.90 8.80
C GLU A 74 6.60 4.87 9.98
N PHE A 75 5.47 5.08 10.63
CA PHE A 75 5.37 6.03 11.75
C PHE A 75 6.06 5.54 13.03
N SER A 76 6.28 4.23 13.14
CA SER A 76 7.07 3.66 14.25
C SER A 76 8.56 3.80 14.00
N LEU A 77 8.98 3.68 12.73
CA LEU A 77 10.39 3.78 12.33
C LEU A 77 10.84 5.23 12.16
N ASN A 78 9.97 6.06 11.62
CA ASN A 78 10.28 7.44 11.26
C ASN A 78 9.22 8.38 11.82
N PRO A 79 9.19 8.59 13.15
CA PRO A 79 8.15 9.41 13.78
C PRO A 79 8.17 10.89 13.34
N GLU A 80 9.25 11.34 12.71
CA GLU A 80 9.36 12.69 12.17
C GLU A 80 8.68 12.86 10.81
N VAL A 81 8.25 11.76 10.17
CA VAL A 81 7.56 11.84 8.88
C VAL A 81 6.15 12.36 9.10
N GLU A 82 5.79 13.39 8.34
CA GLU A 82 4.43 13.97 8.37
C GLU A 82 3.46 13.00 7.69
N PRO A 83 2.44 12.50 8.41
CA PRO A 83 1.44 11.64 7.79
C PRO A 83 0.63 12.37 6.72
N LEU A 84 0.35 11.69 5.61
CA LEU A 84 -0.53 12.23 4.58
C LEU A 84 -1.97 11.78 4.81
N ASP A 85 -2.90 12.59 4.30
CA ASP A 85 -4.33 12.27 4.38
C ASP A 85 -4.67 11.09 3.46
N SER A 86 -5.55 10.23 3.93
CA SER A 86 -6.09 9.11 3.15
C SER A 86 -7.40 9.53 2.51
N HIS A 87 -7.45 9.56 1.18
CA HIS A 87 -8.61 10.01 0.42
C HIS A 87 -8.65 9.31 -0.96
N PRO A 88 -9.77 9.40 -1.70
CA PRO A 88 -9.81 8.87 -3.06
C PRO A 88 -8.68 9.45 -3.93
N GLY A 89 -8.05 8.60 -4.71
CA GLY A 89 -6.88 8.94 -5.50
C GLY A 89 -5.56 8.58 -4.85
N CYS A 90 -5.58 8.17 -3.58
CA CYS A 90 -4.39 7.66 -2.89
C CYS A 90 -4.31 6.14 -2.96
N VAL A 91 -3.11 5.63 -2.75
CA VAL A 91 -2.86 4.21 -2.44
C VAL A 91 -2.27 4.17 -1.04
N CYS A 92 -2.84 3.36 -0.18
CA CYS A 92 -2.41 3.22 1.20
C CYS A 92 -1.92 1.80 1.47
N MET A 93 -0.91 1.66 2.31
CA MET A 93 -0.45 0.34 2.75
C MET A 93 -1.30 -0.13 3.92
N GLY A 94 -1.79 -1.37 3.80
CA GLY A 94 -2.60 -2.01 4.82
C GLY A 94 -1.79 -2.86 5.78
N GLY A 95 -2.50 -3.66 6.55
CA GLY A 95 -1.91 -4.56 7.55
C GLY A 95 -2.43 -4.25 8.93
N TYR A 96 -1.55 -4.23 9.89
CA TYR A 96 -1.89 -4.02 11.29
C TYR A 96 -1.40 -2.65 11.77
N GLY A 97 -1.85 -1.58 11.09
CA GLY A 97 -1.42 -0.21 11.36
C GLY A 97 -1.66 0.23 12.81
N GLU A 98 -2.78 -0.17 13.39
CA GLU A 98 -3.11 0.15 14.79
C GLU A 98 -2.15 -0.51 15.79
N ALA A 99 -1.52 -1.62 15.39
CA ALA A 99 -0.50 -2.28 16.20
C ALA A 99 0.91 -1.77 15.86
N GLY A 100 1.05 -0.76 15.01
CA GLY A 100 2.34 -0.24 14.58
C GLY A 100 3.07 -1.14 13.58
N LEU A 101 2.34 -2.01 12.88
CA LEU A 101 2.89 -2.96 11.92
C LEU A 101 2.31 -2.73 10.53
N ALA A 102 3.05 -3.13 9.51
CA ALA A 102 2.62 -3.06 8.11
C ALA A 102 2.97 -4.35 7.38
N SER A 103 2.22 -4.62 6.30
CA SER A 103 2.49 -5.76 5.42
C SER A 103 2.69 -5.24 4.00
N CYS A 104 2.74 -6.13 3.01
CA CYS A 104 2.82 -5.74 1.61
C CYS A 104 1.44 -5.50 0.98
N GLU A 105 0.36 -5.68 1.72
CA GLU A 105 -0.99 -5.41 1.20
C GLU A 105 -1.22 -3.91 1.06
N PHE A 106 -2.05 -3.54 0.09
CA PHE A 106 -2.37 -2.14 -0.15
C PHE A 106 -3.86 -2.01 -0.49
N PHE A 107 -4.38 -0.79 -0.32
CA PHE A 107 -5.78 -0.53 -0.58
C PHE A 107 -5.98 0.84 -1.22
N PHE A 108 -7.12 0.99 -1.89
CA PHE A 108 -7.52 2.23 -2.55
C PHE A 108 -8.72 2.79 -1.80
N PRO A 109 -8.59 3.92 -1.08
CA PRO A 109 -9.75 4.54 -0.44
C PRO A 109 -10.79 5.00 -1.45
N LEU A 110 -12.06 4.82 -1.10
CA LEU A 110 -13.20 5.31 -1.88
C LEU A 110 -13.91 6.49 -1.20
N ARG A 111 -13.44 6.87 -0.01
CA ARG A 111 -13.89 8.03 0.76
C ARG A 111 -12.71 8.62 1.52
N ASP A 112 -12.92 9.81 2.08
CA ASP A 112 -11.93 10.34 3.02
C ASP A 112 -11.91 9.48 4.29
N CYS A 113 -10.71 9.13 4.73
CA CYS A 113 -10.49 8.28 5.89
C CYS A 113 -9.60 9.00 6.91
N PRO A 114 -10.12 10.03 7.60
CA PRO A 114 -9.31 10.80 8.54
C PRO A 114 -8.80 9.99 9.72
N ASP A 115 -9.48 8.93 10.09
CA ASP A 115 -9.09 7.98 11.12
C ASP A 115 -7.88 7.11 10.73
N HIS A 116 -7.51 7.09 9.44
CA HIS A 116 -6.36 6.33 8.94
C HIS A 116 -5.06 7.15 8.94
N LYS A 117 -5.15 8.47 9.10
CA LYS A 117 -3.98 9.34 9.10
C LYS A 117 -3.05 8.98 10.27
N GLY A 118 -1.78 8.71 9.96
CA GLY A 118 -0.81 8.28 10.96
C GLY A 118 -0.94 6.81 11.36
N VAL A 119 -1.86 6.06 10.75
CA VAL A 119 -2.08 4.64 11.00
C VAL A 119 -1.63 3.82 9.79
N TYR A 120 -2.12 4.17 8.61
CA TYR A 120 -1.75 3.52 7.35
C TYR A 120 -0.97 4.50 6.47
N PRO A 121 0.28 4.16 6.09
CA PRO A 121 1.07 5.04 5.20
C PRO A 121 0.40 5.24 3.85
N VAL A 122 0.49 6.47 3.33
CA VAL A 122 -0.04 6.86 2.01
C VAL A 122 1.10 7.05 1.05
#